data_e3f209539c3889453c24f1794d051a4f
#
_entry.id   e3f209539c3889453c24f1794d051a4f
#
_cell.length_a   1.000
_cell.length_b   1.000
_cell.length_c   1.000
_cell.angle_alpha   90.00
_cell.angle_beta   90.00
_cell.angle_gamma   90.00
#
_symmetry.space_group_name_H-M   'P 1'
#
loop_
_entity.id
_entity.type
_entity.pdbx_description
1 polymer ?
#
loop_
_entity_poly.entity_id
_entity_poly.type
_entity_poly.pdbx_seq_one_letter_code
_entity_poly.pdbx_strand_id
1 'polypeptide(L)'
;MKTNILKYNVLIKKEDKYFVAFAPTLGISDFGKTVDLAKKNLQEAMLCHIEGLIKTKTEIPLPDTGEFFIGQTEVTLPQSLRLAL
;
A
#
# COMPACT_ATOMS: atom_id res chain seq x y z
N MET A 1 10.19 -16.77 22.88
CA MET A 1 9.77 -16.56 21.47
C MET A 1 9.99 -15.12 21.09
N LYS A 2 10.66 -14.92 19.98
CA LYS A 2 10.88 -13.56 19.47
C LYS A 2 9.72 -13.13 18.59
N THR A 3 9.25 -11.91 18.81
CA THR A 3 8.25 -11.31 17.96
C THR A 3 8.92 -10.24 17.13
N ASN A 4 8.72 -10.29 15.82
CA ASN A 4 9.24 -9.28 14.90
C ASN A 4 8.10 -8.38 14.48
N ILE A 5 8.34 -7.07 14.53
CA ILE A 5 7.37 -6.08 14.05
C ILE A 5 7.96 -5.40 12.83
N LEU A 6 7.32 -5.59 11.69
CA LEU A 6 7.73 -4.98 10.44
C LEU A 6 6.75 -3.87 10.10
N LYS A 7 7.28 -2.70 9.76
CA LYS A 7 6.46 -1.54 9.42
C LYS A 7 6.64 -1.21 7.95
N TYR A 8 5.53 -1.08 7.24
CA TYR A 8 5.52 -0.71 5.84
C TYR A 8 4.60 0.49 5.63
N ASN A 9 4.98 1.37 4.72
CA ASN A 9 4.15 2.52 4.38
C ASN A 9 2.88 2.06 3.67
N VAL A 10 1.78 2.72 3.97
CA VAL A 10 0.48 2.42 3.39
C VAL A 10 -0.11 3.72 2.85
N LEU A 11 -0.60 3.66 1.62
CA LEU A 11 -1.33 4.74 0.98
C LEU A 11 -2.79 4.35 0.91
N ILE A 12 -3.68 5.29 1.24
CA ILE A 12 -5.10 5.02 1.23
C ILE A 12 -5.79 6.02 0.32
N LYS A 13 -6.63 5.50 -0.56
CA LYS A 13 -7.37 6.28 -1.53
C LYS A 13 -8.84 5.90 -1.47
N LYS A 14 -9.73 6.89 -1.55
CA LYS A 14 -11.14 6.62 -1.67
C LYS A 14 -11.47 6.36 -3.13
N GLU A 15 -12.08 5.23 -3.40
CA GLU A 15 -12.55 4.87 -4.74
C GLU A 15 -14.02 4.52 -4.66
N ASP A 16 -14.86 5.36 -5.24
CA ASP A 16 -16.32 5.18 -5.25
C ASP A 16 -16.85 5.01 -3.82
N LYS A 17 -17.36 3.84 -3.48
CA LYS A 17 -17.93 3.57 -2.15
C LYS A 17 -16.93 2.94 -1.19
N TYR A 18 -15.72 2.69 -1.63
CA TYR A 18 -14.74 1.96 -0.85
C TYR A 18 -13.46 2.77 -0.67
N PHE A 19 -12.68 2.36 0.30
CA PHE A 19 -11.32 2.84 0.47
C PHE A 19 -10.36 1.72 0.09
N VAL A 20 -9.32 2.07 -0.66
CA VAL A 20 -8.29 1.12 -1.05
C VAL A 20 -7.02 1.49 -0.31
N ALA A 21 -6.45 0.52 0.39
CA ALA A 21 -5.17 0.67 1.07
C ALA A 21 -4.12 -0.11 0.28
N PHE A 22 -2.98 0.52 0.06
CA PHE A 22 -1.91 -0.04 -0.78
C PHE A 22 -0.57 0.06 -0.05
N ALA A 23 0.15 -1.05 0.01
CA ALA A 23 1.51 -1.10 0.55
C ALA A 23 2.50 -1.22 -0.61
N PRO A 24 3.10 -0.08 -1.04
CA PRO A 24 3.94 -0.09 -2.24
C PRO A 24 5.15 -1.03 -2.16
N THR A 25 5.80 -1.10 -1.01
CA THR A 25 6.99 -1.92 -0.84
C THR A 25 6.71 -3.41 -1.04
N LEU A 26 5.54 -3.86 -0.59
CA LEU A 26 5.12 -5.25 -0.79
C LEU A 26 4.35 -5.45 -2.08
N GLY A 27 3.87 -4.36 -2.69
CA GLY A 27 3.10 -4.43 -3.93
C GLY A 27 1.72 -5.05 -3.78
N ILE A 28 1.11 -4.91 -2.60
CA ILE A 28 -0.21 -5.48 -2.33
C ILE A 28 -1.18 -4.42 -1.86
N SER A 29 -2.45 -4.65 -2.12
CA SER A 29 -3.52 -3.76 -1.71
C SER A 29 -4.73 -4.54 -1.24
N ASP A 30 -5.59 -3.87 -0.50
CA ASP A 30 -6.87 -4.41 -0.12
C ASP A 30 -7.84 -3.24 0.09
N PHE A 31 -9.09 -3.53 0.28
CA PHE A 31 -10.10 -2.49 0.36
C PHE A 31 -11.05 -2.74 1.52
N GLY A 32 -11.84 -1.70 1.84
CA GLY A 32 -12.86 -1.77 2.87
C GLY A 32 -13.78 -0.58 2.78
N LYS A 33 -14.92 -0.66 3.47
CA LYS A 33 -15.91 0.40 3.46
C LYS A 33 -15.47 1.63 4.26
N THR A 34 -14.48 1.48 5.12
CA THR A 34 -13.91 2.58 5.90
C THR A 34 -12.40 2.52 5.79
N VAL A 35 -11.74 3.63 6.14
CA VAL A 35 -10.28 3.68 6.18
C VAL A 35 -9.73 2.60 7.12
N ASP A 36 -10.31 2.49 8.32
CA ASP A 36 -9.83 1.51 9.29
C ASP A 36 -10.00 0.08 8.79
N LEU A 37 -11.13 -0.19 8.12
CA LEU A 37 -11.39 -1.52 7.60
C LEU A 37 -10.44 -1.86 6.45
N ALA A 38 -10.18 -0.90 5.56
CA ALA A 38 -9.22 -1.09 4.48
C ALA A 38 -7.82 -1.39 5.03
N LYS A 39 -7.40 -0.66 6.06
CA LYS A 39 -6.11 -0.89 6.71
C LYS A 39 -6.03 -2.27 7.36
N LYS A 40 -7.10 -2.67 8.05
CA LYS A 40 -7.14 -3.98 8.70
C LYS A 40 -7.07 -5.10 7.68
N ASN A 41 -7.84 -4.98 6.61
CA ASN A 41 -7.85 -5.98 5.56
C ASN A 41 -6.48 -6.06 4.88
N LEU A 42 -5.86 -4.92 4.62
CA LEU A 42 -4.51 -4.89 4.07
C LEU A 42 -3.51 -5.55 5.02
N GLN A 43 -3.61 -5.26 6.32
CA GLN A 43 -2.71 -5.86 7.31
C GLN A 43 -2.78 -7.39 7.28
N GLU A 44 -3.99 -7.93 7.19
CA GLU A 44 -4.17 -9.38 7.09
C GLU A 44 -3.58 -9.93 5.78
N ALA A 45 -3.79 -9.22 4.68
CA ALA A 45 -3.23 -9.61 3.39
C ALA A 45 -1.69 -9.55 3.42
N MET A 46 -1.12 -8.54 4.06
CA MET A 46 0.32 -8.41 4.21
C MET A 46 0.90 -9.56 5.01
N LEU A 47 0.25 -9.93 6.11
CA LEU A 47 0.69 -11.05 6.93
C LEU A 47 0.69 -12.34 6.12
N CYS A 48 -0.40 -12.59 5.40
CA CYS A 48 -0.51 -13.78 4.55
C CYS A 48 0.59 -13.81 3.49
N HIS A 49 0.86 -12.67 2.87
CA HIS A 49 1.89 -12.56 1.85
C HIS A 49 3.29 -12.87 2.42
N ILE A 50 3.60 -12.28 3.57
CA ILE A 50 4.91 -12.48 4.21
C ILE A 50 5.07 -13.92 4.67
N GLU A 51 4.01 -14.52 5.22
CA GLU A 51 4.05 -15.94 5.59
C GLU A 51 4.34 -16.82 4.38
N GLY A 52 3.78 -16.47 3.22
CA GLY A 52 4.09 -17.18 1.98
C GLY A 52 5.55 -17.05 1.60
N LEU A 53 6.13 -15.85 1.74
CA LEU A 53 7.55 -15.65 1.46
C LEU A 53 8.44 -16.49 2.39
N ILE A 54 8.07 -16.56 3.66
CA ILE A 54 8.81 -17.37 4.63
C ILE A 54 8.77 -18.85 4.22
N LYS A 55 7.59 -19.34 3.85
CA LYS A 55 7.43 -20.75 3.48
C LYS A 55 8.23 -21.12 2.23
N THR A 56 8.36 -20.20 1.30
CA THR A 56 9.13 -20.46 0.09
C THR A 56 10.59 -20.07 0.22
N LYS A 57 11.02 -19.66 1.42
CA LYS A 57 12.39 -19.21 1.68
C LYS A 57 12.81 -18.08 0.78
N THR A 58 11.85 -17.22 0.45
CA THR A 58 12.08 -16.02 -0.36
C THR A 58 12.38 -14.85 0.57
N GLU A 59 13.24 -13.96 0.14
CA GLU A 59 13.57 -12.78 0.94
C GLU A 59 12.35 -11.90 1.14
N ILE A 60 12.20 -11.39 2.36
CA ILE A 60 11.15 -10.45 2.70
C ILE A 60 11.66 -9.05 2.40
N PRO A 61 10.92 -8.22 1.65
CA PRO A 61 11.34 -6.83 1.41
C PRO A 61 11.59 -6.11 2.74
N LEU A 62 12.64 -5.30 2.78
CA LEU A 62 12.96 -4.56 3.99
C LEU A 62 11.84 -3.62 4.38
N PRO A 63 11.54 -3.52 5.69
CA PRO A 63 10.55 -2.56 6.16
C PRO A 63 10.94 -1.13 5.80
N ASP A 64 9.93 -0.29 5.64
CA ASP A 64 10.16 1.11 5.32
C ASP A 64 10.70 1.85 6.55
N THR A 65 11.79 2.57 6.35
CA THR A 65 12.41 3.38 7.37
C THR A 65 12.69 4.77 6.81
N GLY A 66 12.82 5.75 7.68
CA GLY A 66 13.11 7.10 7.27
C GLY A 66 11.85 7.89 6.93
N GLU A 67 12.06 9.06 6.36
CA GLU A 67 10.99 9.99 6.08
C GLU A 67 10.30 9.65 4.76
N PHE A 68 9.00 9.92 4.73
CA PHE A 68 8.16 9.62 3.59
C PHE A 68 7.22 10.82 3.35
N PHE A 69 7.20 11.32 2.12
CA PHE A 69 6.41 12.50 1.77
C PHE A 69 5.43 12.17 0.67
N ILE A 70 4.21 12.69 0.82
CA ILE A 70 3.18 12.61 -0.22
C ILE A 70 2.86 14.02 -0.65
N GLY A 71 2.80 14.24 -1.96
CA GLY A 71 2.49 15.55 -2.47
C GLY A 71 1.86 15.48 -3.85
N GLN A 72 1.62 16.65 -4.39
CA GLN A 72 1.11 16.78 -5.75
C GLN A 72 2.07 17.67 -6.51
N THR A 73 2.18 17.44 -7.81
CA THR A 73 2.94 18.32 -8.66
C THR A 73 2.10 18.68 -9.89
N GLU A 74 2.32 19.88 -10.40
CA GLU A 74 1.60 20.35 -11.57
C GLU A 74 2.41 20.09 -12.82
N VAL A 75 1.73 19.68 -13.87
CA VAL A 75 2.33 19.55 -15.20
C VAL A 75 1.58 20.47 -16.14
N THR A 76 2.28 21.43 -16.73
CA THR A 76 1.70 22.36 -17.67
C THR A 76 2.02 21.91 -19.09
N LEU A 77 0.98 21.71 -19.89
CA LEU A 77 1.11 21.33 -21.29
C LEU A 77 0.68 22.49 -22.18
N PRO A 78 1.49 22.86 -23.17
CA PRO A 78 1.11 23.93 -24.10
C PRO A 78 0.15 23.48 -25.20
N GLN A 79 -0.37 22.27 -25.12
CA GLN A 79 -1.22 21.68 -26.15
C GLN A 79 -2.56 21.27 -25.57
N SER A 80 -3.56 21.18 -26.44
CA SER A 80 -4.83 20.55 -26.06
C SER A 80 -4.63 19.09 -25.78
N LEU A 81 -5.35 18.58 -24.79
CA LEU A 81 -5.21 17.20 -24.39
C LEU A 81 -6.57 16.57 -24.15
N ARG A 82 -6.58 15.26 -24.19
CA ARG A 82 -7.75 14.45 -23.89
C ARG A 82 -7.47 13.62 -22.65
N LEU A 83 -8.30 13.78 -21.63
CA LEU A 83 -8.15 13.00 -20.41
C LEU A 83 -8.96 11.72 -20.50
N ALA A 84 -8.41 10.64 -19.95
CA ALA A 84 -9.15 9.39 -19.78
C ALA A 84 -10.16 9.56 -18.66
N LEU A 85 -11.40 9.16 -18.91
CA LEU A 85 -12.46 9.22 -17.92
C LEU A 85 -12.76 7.84 -17.33
#